data_61605a048e657ee87cbccda919be22ac
#
_entry.id   61605a048e657ee87cbccda919be22ac
#
_cell.length_a   1.000
_cell.length_b   1.000
_cell.length_c   1.000
_cell.angle_alpha   90.00
_cell.angle_beta   90.00
_cell.angle_gamma   90.00
#
_symmetry.space_group_name_H-M   'P 1'
#
loop_
_entity.id
_entity.type
_entity.pdbx_description
1 polymer ?
#
loop_
_entity_poly.entity_id
_entity_poly.type
_entity_poly.pdbx_seq_one_letter_code
_entity_poly.pdbx_strand_id
1 'polypeptide(L)'
;MKTHWVMVLMDHCTRRIVGFAVQAGSLDGPSVCRMFNQILSGAERLPRCLSSDHDPLFQFHRWKANLRILAIEEVKMVPYVPLSHPFVERLIGTLRREFLDHVPFWTARDLERKLALFKEYYNRERTHDSLDGVTPAAKAENTTRRSLDLTRYRWRSHCRGLFQLPAPA
;
A
#
# COMPACT_ATOMS: atom_id res chain seq x y z
N MET A 1 20.57 -2.09 -15.93
CA MET A 1 19.21 -2.27 -15.33
C MET A 1 18.60 -0.89 -15.09
N LYS A 2 17.30 -0.72 -15.34
CA LYS A 2 16.63 0.55 -15.03
C LYS A 2 16.10 0.49 -13.59
N THR A 3 16.39 1.52 -12.79
CA THR A 3 15.84 1.64 -11.43
C THR A 3 14.34 1.91 -11.50
N HIS A 4 13.58 1.28 -10.61
CA HIS A 4 12.15 1.52 -10.43
C HIS A 4 11.90 1.98 -9.00
N TRP A 5 11.23 3.12 -8.87
CA TRP A 5 10.80 3.67 -7.59
C TRP A 5 9.34 3.33 -7.37
N VAL A 6 9.01 2.85 -6.18
CA VAL A 6 7.66 2.49 -5.81
C VAL A 6 7.22 3.36 -4.64
N MET A 7 6.16 4.13 -4.85
CA MET A 7 5.46 4.82 -3.78
C MET A 7 4.34 3.93 -3.28
N VAL A 8 4.18 3.80 -1.97
CA VAL A 8 3.06 3.13 -1.33
C VAL A 8 2.34 4.09 -0.40
N LEU A 9 1.03 4.10 -0.44
CA LEU A 9 0.18 4.83 0.49
C LEU A 9 -0.68 3.82 1.26
N MET A 10 -0.66 3.92 2.60
CA MET A 10 -1.39 3.02 3.49
C MET A 10 -2.22 3.82 4.49
N ASP A 11 -3.44 3.37 4.76
CA ASP A 11 -4.24 3.87 5.86
C ASP A 11 -3.69 3.33 7.19
N HIS A 12 -3.33 4.25 8.06
CA HIS A 12 -2.71 3.93 9.35
C HIS A 12 -3.67 3.22 10.33
N CYS A 13 -4.97 3.47 10.23
CA CYS A 13 -5.96 2.89 11.14
C CYS A 13 -6.34 1.45 10.76
N THR A 14 -6.61 1.25 9.47
CA THR A 14 -7.10 -0.05 8.96
C THR A 14 -5.97 -0.94 8.41
N ARG A 15 -4.74 -0.40 8.23
CA ARG A 15 -3.62 -1.04 7.53
C ARG A 15 -3.88 -1.33 6.05
N ARG A 16 -4.96 -0.77 5.50
CA ARG A 16 -5.33 -0.94 4.10
C ARG A 16 -4.34 -0.23 3.20
N ILE A 17 -3.84 -0.90 2.18
CA ILE A 17 -3.07 -0.28 1.11
C ILE A 17 -4.03 0.56 0.27
N VAL A 18 -3.86 1.88 0.25
CA VAL A 18 -4.64 2.79 -0.59
C VAL A 18 -4.22 2.65 -2.04
N GLY A 19 -2.93 2.62 -2.31
CA GLY A 19 -2.41 2.41 -3.65
C GLY A 19 -0.91 2.34 -3.75
N PHE A 20 -0.47 2.01 -4.96
CA PHE A 20 0.91 2.04 -5.41
C PHE A 20 1.04 2.94 -6.63
N ALA A 21 2.19 3.58 -6.79
CA ALA A 21 2.61 4.20 -8.04
C ALA A 21 4.06 3.85 -8.33
N VAL A 22 4.42 3.76 -9.60
CA VAL A 22 5.76 3.34 -10.06
C VAL A 22 6.35 4.41 -10.96
N GLN A 23 7.59 4.80 -10.69
CA GLN A 23 8.39 5.67 -11.54
C GLN A 23 9.64 4.93 -12.00
N ALA A 24 9.88 4.88 -13.31
CA ALA A 24 11.11 4.34 -13.87
C ALA A 24 12.16 5.46 -14.06
N GLY A 25 13.42 5.15 -13.79
CA GLY A 25 14.54 6.07 -13.96
C GLY A 25 14.75 6.98 -12.76
N SER A 26 14.98 8.28 -12.99
CA SER A 26 15.21 9.27 -11.94
C SER A 26 13.91 9.63 -11.21
N LEU A 27 14.02 9.91 -9.93
CA LEU A 27 12.93 10.40 -9.10
C LEU A 27 13.23 11.85 -8.70
N ASP A 28 12.28 12.74 -8.97
CA ASP A 28 12.32 14.14 -8.60
C ASP A 28 11.04 14.59 -7.90
N GLY A 29 11.01 15.81 -7.35
CA GLY A 29 9.87 16.35 -6.65
C GLY A 29 8.56 16.36 -7.47
N PRO A 30 8.57 16.81 -8.75
CA PRO A 30 7.40 16.68 -9.62
C PRO A 30 6.93 15.25 -9.84
N SER A 31 7.83 14.28 -9.96
CA SER A 31 7.48 12.86 -10.12
C SER A 31 6.79 12.33 -8.85
N VAL A 32 7.28 12.70 -7.66
CA VAL A 32 6.66 12.34 -6.39
C VAL A 32 5.22 12.88 -6.30
N CYS A 33 4.99 14.14 -6.70
CA CYS A 33 3.63 14.71 -6.74
C CYS A 33 2.73 13.95 -7.72
N ARG A 34 3.22 13.59 -8.91
CA ARG A 34 2.45 12.82 -9.91
C ARG A 34 2.10 11.43 -9.37
N MET A 35 3.06 10.72 -8.78
CA MET A 35 2.83 9.39 -8.18
C MET A 35 1.77 9.46 -7.08
N PHE A 36 1.86 10.45 -6.20
CA PHE A 36 0.88 10.65 -5.14
C PHE A 36 -0.53 10.93 -5.69
N ASN A 37 -0.64 11.87 -6.64
CA ASN A 37 -1.92 12.21 -7.26
C ASN A 37 -2.52 11.03 -8.04
N GLN A 38 -1.68 10.21 -8.69
CA GLN A 38 -2.11 8.98 -9.34
C GLN A 38 -2.73 7.98 -8.34
N ILE A 39 -2.11 7.82 -7.17
CA ILE A 39 -2.68 6.96 -6.11
C ILE A 39 -4.03 7.52 -5.64
N LEU A 40 -4.10 8.83 -5.40
CA LEU A 40 -5.32 9.47 -4.89
C LEU A 40 -6.47 9.45 -5.91
N SER A 41 -6.18 9.51 -7.21
CA SER A 41 -7.22 9.44 -8.25
C SER A 41 -7.96 8.10 -8.27
N GLY A 42 -7.33 7.04 -7.76
CA GLY A 42 -7.94 5.71 -7.57
C GLY A 42 -8.45 5.44 -6.16
N ALA A 43 -8.39 6.42 -5.25
CA ALA A 43 -8.84 6.28 -3.88
C ALA A 43 -10.33 6.63 -3.74
N GLU A 44 -11.05 5.90 -2.91
CA GLU A 44 -12.47 6.16 -2.62
C GLU A 44 -12.70 7.50 -1.90
N ARG A 45 -11.71 7.91 -1.11
CA ARG A 45 -11.74 9.17 -0.33
C ARG A 45 -10.35 9.78 -0.25
N LEU A 46 -10.27 11.10 -0.24
CA LEU A 46 -9.03 11.80 0.05
C LEU A 46 -8.69 11.69 1.55
N PRO A 47 -7.42 11.47 1.91
CA PRO A 47 -6.99 11.51 3.31
C PRO A 47 -7.09 12.93 3.86
N ARG A 48 -7.47 13.07 5.13
CA ARG A 48 -7.42 14.38 5.82
C ARG A 48 -5.99 14.72 6.22
N CYS A 49 -5.24 13.73 6.66
CA CYS A 49 -3.88 13.88 7.14
C CYS A 49 -2.95 12.91 6.39
N LEU A 50 -1.74 13.33 6.14
CA LEU A 50 -0.67 12.52 5.56
C LEU A 50 0.56 12.62 6.43
N SER A 51 1.15 11.48 6.78
CA SER A 51 2.47 11.41 7.38
C SER A 51 3.47 10.89 6.35
N SER A 52 4.55 11.62 6.14
CA SER A 52 5.68 11.24 5.28
C SER A 52 6.96 11.18 6.11
N ASP A 53 7.97 10.48 5.60
CA ASP A 53 9.31 10.52 6.17
C ASP A 53 10.00 11.87 5.90
N HIS A 54 11.23 12.01 6.42
CA HIS A 54 12.01 13.23 6.28
C HIS A 54 12.82 13.28 4.97
N ASP A 55 12.48 12.47 3.96
CA ASP A 55 13.17 12.51 2.68
C ASP A 55 13.07 13.91 2.06
N PRO A 56 14.15 14.48 1.53
CA PRO A 56 14.16 15.80 0.89
C PRO A 56 13.11 15.96 -0.21
N LEU A 57 12.70 14.89 -0.87
CA LEU A 57 11.66 14.90 -1.90
C LEU A 57 10.29 15.31 -1.35
N PHE A 58 9.98 14.99 -0.08
CA PHE A 58 8.75 15.44 0.61
C PHE A 58 8.90 16.83 1.24
N GLN A 59 10.10 17.41 1.24
CA GLN A 59 10.31 18.79 1.69
C GLN A 59 10.24 19.80 0.55
N PHE A 60 10.16 19.34 -0.68
CA PHE A 60 10.12 20.16 -1.88
C PHE A 60 8.87 21.09 -1.90
N HIS A 61 9.07 22.34 -2.30
CA HIS A 61 8.00 23.36 -2.22
C HIS A 61 6.72 22.98 -2.99
N ARG A 62 6.85 22.30 -4.14
CA ARG A 62 5.68 21.81 -4.91
C ARG A 62 4.94 20.70 -4.20
N TRP A 63 5.62 19.86 -3.43
CA TRP A 63 4.98 18.85 -2.60
C TRP A 63 4.03 19.50 -1.58
N LYS A 64 4.53 20.49 -0.83
CA LYS A 64 3.73 21.24 0.14
C LYS A 64 2.56 22.00 -0.52
N ALA A 65 2.81 22.58 -1.71
CA ALA A 65 1.76 23.24 -2.49
C ALA A 65 0.69 22.23 -2.96
N ASN A 66 1.09 21.05 -3.41
CA ASN A 66 0.19 19.97 -3.83
C ASN A 66 -0.72 19.52 -2.66
N LEU A 67 -0.16 19.26 -1.48
CA LEU A 67 -0.95 18.88 -0.30
C LEU A 67 -1.95 20.00 0.09
N ARG A 68 -1.53 21.26 0.04
CA ARG A 68 -2.40 22.40 0.33
C ARG A 68 -3.57 22.51 -0.65
N ILE A 69 -3.32 22.31 -1.96
CA ILE A 69 -4.38 22.34 -2.98
C ILE A 69 -5.38 21.19 -2.75
N LEU A 70 -4.90 20.03 -2.31
CA LEU A 70 -5.74 18.86 -2.00
C LEU A 70 -6.40 18.95 -0.61
N ALA A 71 -6.17 20.02 0.15
CA ALA A 71 -6.63 20.20 1.52
C ALA A 71 -6.19 19.05 2.46
N ILE A 72 -4.98 18.51 2.24
CA ILE A 72 -4.39 17.45 3.06
C ILE A 72 -3.40 18.06 4.04
N GLU A 73 -3.60 17.80 5.34
CA GLU A 73 -2.72 18.24 6.41
C GLU A 73 -1.50 17.32 6.50
N GLU A 74 -0.29 17.89 6.42
CA GLU A 74 0.95 17.12 6.64
C GLU A 74 1.22 17.01 8.14
N VAL A 75 1.16 15.79 8.66
CA VAL A 75 1.56 15.47 10.03
C VAL A 75 3.05 15.20 10.04
N LYS A 76 3.82 16.16 10.56
CA LYS A 76 5.27 16.00 10.70
C LYS A 76 5.59 15.05 11.84
N MET A 77 6.44 14.08 11.53
CA MET A 77 6.94 13.16 12.54
C MET A 77 7.99 13.83 13.42
N VAL A 78 8.07 13.38 14.66
CA VAL A 78 9.12 13.81 15.58
C VAL A 78 10.44 13.20 15.13
N PRO A 79 11.49 14.00 14.86
CA PRO A 79 12.79 13.48 14.48
C PRO A 79 13.33 12.53 15.55
N TYR A 80 14.05 11.48 15.13
CA TYR A 80 14.71 10.50 16.00
C TYR A 80 13.81 9.61 16.87
N VAL A 81 12.51 9.55 16.59
CA VAL A 81 11.63 8.54 17.21
C VAL A 81 11.52 7.33 16.27
N PRO A 82 12.10 6.15 16.63
CA PRO A 82 12.11 4.95 15.76
C PRO A 82 10.73 4.38 15.44
N LEU A 83 9.69 4.88 16.09
CA LEU A 83 8.31 4.40 15.96
C LEU A 83 7.48 5.13 14.90
N SER A 84 8.12 5.94 14.05
CA SER A 84 7.37 6.85 13.19
C SER A 84 6.52 6.16 12.10
N HIS A 85 7.02 5.09 11.47
CA HIS A 85 6.29 4.38 10.39
C HIS A 85 6.39 2.85 10.47
N PRO A 86 6.22 2.21 11.63
CA PRO A 86 6.50 0.78 11.79
C PRO A 86 5.60 -0.09 10.90
N PHE A 87 4.42 0.41 10.56
CA PHE A 87 3.46 -0.33 9.75
C PHE A 87 3.79 -0.26 8.26
N VAL A 88 4.21 0.90 7.76
CA VAL A 88 4.66 1.07 6.37
C VAL A 88 5.98 0.33 6.15
N GLU A 89 6.92 0.41 7.08
CA GLU A 89 8.17 -0.34 7.03
C GLU A 89 7.93 -1.85 7.01
N ARG A 90 7.03 -2.34 7.86
CA ARG A 90 6.61 -3.75 7.85
C ARG A 90 5.95 -4.14 6.54
N LEU A 91 5.09 -3.28 5.99
CA LEU A 91 4.47 -3.49 4.68
C LEU A 91 5.52 -3.59 3.57
N ILE A 92 6.51 -2.67 3.54
CA ILE A 92 7.60 -2.70 2.56
C ILE A 92 8.41 -4.00 2.69
N GLY A 93 8.72 -4.42 3.92
CA GLY A 93 9.38 -5.70 4.18
C GLY A 93 8.58 -6.91 3.69
N THR A 94 7.27 -6.91 3.94
CA THR A 94 6.33 -7.94 3.48
C THR A 94 6.26 -7.95 1.94
N LEU A 95 6.07 -6.79 1.32
CA LEU A 95 6.02 -6.64 -0.13
C LEU A 95 7.28 -7.19 -0.82
N ARG A 96 8.46 -6.90 -0.26
CA ARG A 96 9.72 -7.42 -0.79
C ARG A 96 9.80 -8.94 -0.66
N ARG A 97 9.74 -9.46 0.56
CA ARG A 97 9.97 -10.88 0.83
C ARG A 97 8.87 -11.80 0.30
N GLU A 98 7.61 -11.39 0.43
CA GLU A 98 6.49 -12.26 0.06
C GLU A 98 6.08 -12.10 -1.41
N PHE A 99 6.50 -11.04 -2.09
CA PHE A 99 6.03 -10.78 -3.45
C PHE A 99 7.14 -10.43 -4.44
N LEU A 100 7.89 -9.32 -4.25
CA LEU A 100 8.83 -8.84 -5.27
C LEU A 100 10.00 -9.79 -5.52
N ASP A 101 10.47 -10.49 -4.49
CA ASP A 101 11.55 -11.47 -4.60
C ASP A 101 11.14 -12.72 -5.39
N HIS A 102 9.83 -12.96 -5.56
CA HIS A 102 9.27 -14.12 -6.26
C HIS A 102 8.64 -13.81 -7.62
N VAL A 103 8.45 -12.54 -7.93
CA VAL A 103 7.69 -12.11 -9.12
C VAL A 103 8.55 -11.20 -9.99
N PRO A 104 9.23 -11.72 -11.01
CA PRO A 104 10.03 -10.91 -11.91
C PRO A 104 9.14 -9.92 -12.67
N PHE A 105 9.65 -8.73 -12.95
CA PHE A 105 8.98 -7.71 -13.76
C PHE A 105 9.97 -7.09 -14.76
N TRP A 106 9.46 -6.67 -15.92
CA TRP A 106 10.25 -6.17 -17.04
C TRP A 106 10.11 -4.69 -17.25
N THR A 107 8.93 -4.13 -16.94
CA THR A 107 8.61 -2.71 -17.15
C THR A 107 7.88 -2.13 -15.95
N ALA A 108 7.88 -0.79 -15.82
CA ALA A 108 7.11 -0.10 -14.78
C ALA A 108 5.63 -0.48 -14.82
N ARG A 109 5.03 -0.55 -16.02
CA ARG A 109 3.63 -0.94 -16.19
C ARG A 109 3.34 -2.38 -15.78
N ASP A 110 4.29 -3.31 -16.01
CA ASP A 110 4.18 -4.68 -15.54
C ASP A 110 4.25 -4.73 -14.00
N LEU A 111 5.17 -3.96 -13.41
CA LEU A 111 5.28 -3.84 -11.96
C LEU A 111 3.99 -3.24 -11.35
N GLU A 112 3.43 -2.17 -11.93
CA GLU A 112 2.16 -1.59 -11.46
C GLU A 112 1.01 -2.60 -11.45
N ARG A 113 0.86 -3.39 -12.53
CA ARG A 113 -0.16 -4.45 -12.59
C ARG A 113 0.02 -5.50 -11.51
N LYS A 114 1.26 -5.90 -11.25
CA LYS A 114 1.60 -6.89 -10.22
C LYS A 114 1.34 -6.33 -8.82
N LEU A 115 1.71 -5.08 -8.56
CA LEU A 115 1.43 -4.39 -7.31
C LEU A 115 -0.08 -4.21 -7.07
N ALA A 116 -0.87 -4.01 -8.12
CA ALA A 116 -2.33 -3.96 -8.01
C ALA A 116 -2.91 -5.31 -7.56
N LEU A 117 -2.40 -6.44 -8.09
CA LEU A 117 -2.80 -7.79 -7.64
C LEU A 117 -2.39 -8.04 -6.18
N PHE A 118 -1.19 -7.59 -5.79
CA PHE A 118 -0.74 -7.68 -4.41
C PHE A 118 -1.61 -6.84 -3.46
N LYS A 119 -1.98 -5.60 -3.86
CA LYS A 119 -2.90 -4.76 -3.10
C LYS A 119 -4.23 -5.46 -2.83
N GLU A 120 -4.81 -6.08 -3.85
CA GLU A 120 -6.08 -6.82 -3.74
C GLU A 120 -5.95 -7.97 -2.72
N TYR A 121 -4.93 -8.82 -2.90
CA TYR A 121 -4.61 -9.90 -1.97
C TYR A 121 -4.39 -9.39 -0.55
N TYR A 122 -3.52 -8.39 -0.36
CA TYR A 122 -3.16 -7.84 0.94
C TYR A 122 -4.38 -7.28 1.68
N ASN A 123 -5.24 -6.55 0.97
CA ASN A 123 -6.37 -5.88 1.58
C ASN A 123 -7.53 -6.83 1.90
N ARG A 124 -7.79 -7.82 1.06
CA ARG A 124 -9.00 -8.65 1.16
C ARG A 124 -8.78 -10.05 1.70
N GLU A 125 -7.59 -10.60 1.50
CA GLU A 125 -7.33 -12.01 1.79
C GLU A 125 -6.32 -12.21 2.93
N ARG A 126 -5.32 -11.34 3.02
CA ARG A 126 -4.27 -11.46 4.02
C ARG A 126 -4.76 -11.01 5.38
N THR A 127 -4.75 -11.91 6.35
CA THR A 127 -5.07 -11.61 7.75
C THR A 127 -3.87 -11.03 8.49
N HIS A 128 -4.12 -10.22 9.51
CA HIS A 128 -3.09 -9.54 10.30
C HIS A 128 -3.33 -9.72 11.79
N ASP A 129 -2.33 -10.20 12.52
CA ASP A 129 -2.39 -10.35 13.98
C ASP A 129 -2.68 -9.02 14.68
N SER A 130 -2.07 -7.93 14.19
CA SER A 130 -2.30 -6.57 14.71
C SER A 130 -3.72 -6.02 14.46
N LEU A 131 -4.53 -6.73 13.69
CA LEU A 131 -5.94 -6.45 13.43
C LEU A 131 -6.84 -7.58 13.96
N ASP A 132 -6.40 -8.29 15.00
CA ASP A 132 -7.12 -9.41 15.60
C ASP A 132 -7.42 -10.55 14.60
N GLY A 133 -6.53 -10.77 13.65
CA GLY A 133 -6.63 -11.79 12.63
C GLY A 133 -7.71 -11.50 11.56
N VAL A 134 -8.15 -10.25 11.40
CA VAL A 134 -9.01 -9.85 10.28
C VAL A 134 -8.18 -9.23 9.16
N THR A 135 -8.79 -9.12 7.97
CA THR A 135 -8.17 -8.44 6.84
C THR A 135 -8.31 -6.92 6.95
N PRO A 136 -7.45 -6.12 6.32
CA PRO A 136 -7.59 -4.67 6.27
C PRO A 136 -8.94 -4.19 5.72
N ALA A 137 -9.50 -4.87 4.73
CA ALA A 137 -10.82 -4.55 4.19
C ALA A 137 -11.93 -4.82 5.22
N ALA A 138 -11.92 -5.99 5.86
CA ALA A 138 -12.89 -6.32 6.91
C ALA A 138 -12.82 -5.35 8.11
N LYS A 139 -11.61 -4.89 8.46
CA LYS A 139 -11.43 -3.85 9.49
C LYS A 139 -12.04 -2.51 9.06
N ALA A 140 -11.90 -2.14 7.80
CA ALA A 140 -12.48 -0.91 7.25
C ALA A 140 -14.01 -0.95 7.18
N GLU A 141 -14.58 -2.13 6.92
CA GLU A 141 -16.03 -2.35 6.81
C GLU A 141 -16.72 -2.67 8.15
N ASN A 142 -15.94 -2.73 9.24
CA ASN A 142 -16.43 -3.10 10.59
C ASN A 142 -17.15 -4.45 10.63
N THR A 143 -16.71 -5.39 9.80
CA THR A 143 -17.38 -6.68 9.55
C THR A 143 -17.08 -7.67 10.69
N THR A 144 -18.11 -8.26 11.28
CA THR A 144 -17.99 -9.27 12.34
C THR A 144 -17.38 -10.56 11.80
N ARG A 145 -16.48 -11.19 12.56
CA ARG A 145 -15.90 -12.51 12.23
C ARG A 145 -17.00 -13.55 12.04
N ARG A 146 -17.00 -14.24 10.91
CA ARG A 146 -17.84 -15.43 10.69
C ARG A 146 -17.08 -16.69 11.07
N SER A 147 -17.75 -17.63 11.73
CA SER A 147 -17.22 -18.97 11.99
C SER A 147 -16.97 -19.70 10.67
N LEU A 148 -15.80 -20.32 10.53
CA LEU A 148 -15.36 -20.97 9.30
C LEU A 148 -15.72 -22.47 9.33
N ASP A 149 -16.53 -22.90 8.37
CA ASP A 149 -16.72 -24.32 8.03
C ASP A 149 -15.87 -24.63 6.79
N LEU A 150 -14.71 -25.23 7.00
CA LEU A 150 -13.71 -25.49 5.96
C LEU A 150 -14.20 -26.45 4.86
N THR A 151 -15.28 -27.19 5.10
CA THR A 151 -15.86 -28.11 4.10
C THR A 151 -16.53 -27.39 2.93
N ARG A 152 -16.82 -26.10 3.09
CA ARG A 152 -17.50 -25.24 2.10
C ARG A 152 -16.56 -24.30 1.36
N TYR A 153 -15.25 -24.58 1.32
CA TYR A 153 -14.29 -23.71 0.71
C TYR A 153 -13.67 -24.33 -0.55
N ARG A 154 -13.47 -23.48 -1.54
CA ARG A 154 -12.63 -23.76 -2.71
C ARG A 154 -11.33 -22.98 -2.61
N TRP A 155 -10.24 -23.54 -3.14
CA TRP A 155 -8.97 -22.84 -3.19
C TRP A 155 -9.00 -21.79 -4.29
N ARG A 156 -8.70 -20.56 -3.93
CA ARG A 156 -8.58 -19.44 -4.85
C ARG A 156 -7.13 -19.00 -4.98
N SER A 157 -6.69 -18.86 -6.23
CA SER A 157 -5.34 -18.37 -6.53
C SER A 157 -5.31 -16.84 -6.56
N HIS A 158 -4.29 -16.25 -5.92
CA HIS A 158 -4.01 -14.82 -5.93
C HIS A 158 -2.60 -14.57 -6.46
N CYS A 159 -2.35 -13.38 -6.99
CA CYS A 159 -1.06 -12.96 -7.53
C CYS A 159 -0.48 -13.98 -8.54
N ARG A 160 -1.31 -14.42 -9.51
CA ARG A 160 -0.95 -15.42 -10.54
C ARG A 160 -0.50 -16.77 -9.97
N GLY A 161 -1.13 -17.21 -8.88
CA GLY A 161 -0.89 -18.51 -8.25
C GLY A 161 0.19 -18.50 -7.17
N LEU A 162 0.78 -17.35 -6.87
CA LEU A 162 1.76 -17.24 -5.78
C LEU A 162 1.13 -17.54 -4.41
N PHE A 163 -0.13 -17.14 -4.21
CA PHE A 163 -0.88 -17.45 -3.00
C PHE A 163 -2.11 -18.29 -3.31
N GLN A 164 -2.36 -19.29 -2.47
CA GLN A 164 -3.55 -20.15 -2.53
C GLN A 164 -4.31 -20.00 -1.22
N LEU A 165 -5.55 -19.51 -1.27
CA LEU A 165 -6.38 -19.29 -0.10
C LEU A 165 -7.75 -19.96 -0.24
N PRO A 166 -8.35 -20.46 0.87
CA PRO A 166 -9.72 -20.95 0.86
C PRO A 166 -10.69 -19.79 0.66
N ALA A 167 -11.60 -19.90 -0.29
CA ALA A 167 -12.68 -18.97 -0.52
C ALA A 167 -14.03 -19.69 -0.38
N PRO A 168 -15.09 -19.03 0.13
CA PRO A 168 -16.42 -19.63 0.17
C PRO A 168 -16.82 -20.14 -1.22
N ALA A 169 -17.41 -21.33 -1.27
CA ALA A 169 -17.89 -21.93 -2.51
C ALA A 169 -19.19 -21.28 -2.98
#